data_a571df47e37d25403017984035402ff3
#
_entry.id   a571df47e37d25403017984035402ff3
#
_cell.length_a   1.000
_cell.length_b   1.000
_cell.length_c   1.000
_cell.angle_alpha   90.00
_cell.angle_beta   90.00
_cell.angle_gamma   90.00
#
_symmetry.space_group_name_H-M   'P 1'
#
loop_
_entity.id
_entity.type
_entity.pdbx_description
1 polymer ?
#
loop_
_entity_poly.entity_id
_entity_poly.type
_entity_poly.pdbx_seq_one_letter_code
_entity_poly.pdbx_strand_id
1 'polypeptide(L)'
;MIALAPIEEKIQQTFSPLHLEIIDESSLHAGHSGAIPGQITHLKIILVTNYFSEMSKIQQHRAVHQCLEKELENGLHALALKTFKPEQWSKLDG
;
A
#
# COMPACT_ATOMS: atom_id res chain seq x y z
N MET A 1 1.38 15.29 -8.89
CA MET A 1 1.39 13.95 -9.52
C MET A 1 2.00 12.94 -8.58
N ILE A 2 1.36 11.79 -8.42
CA ILE A 2 1.84 10.74 -7.53
C ILE A 2 2.77 9.80 -8.32
N ALA A 3 3.88 9.44 -7.71
CA ALA A 3 4.85 8.51 -8.30
C ALA A 3 5.06 7.32 -7.37
N LEU A 4 5.39 6.14 -7.95
CA LEU A 4 5.59 4.93 -7.17
C LEU A 4 6.86 4.96 -6.33
N ALA A 5 7.95 5.49 -6.85
CA ALA A 5 9.24 5.47 -6.15
C ALA A 5 9.20 6.17 -4.78
N PRO A 6 8.64 7.38 -4.65
CA PRO A 6 8.52 8.00 -3.34
C PRO A 6 7.63 7.23 -2.37
N ILE A 7 6.57 6.60 -2.89
CA ILE A 7 5.67 5.78 -2.06
C ILE A 7 6.41 4.57 -1.51
N GLU A 8 7.12 3.86 -2.38
CA GLU A 8 7.91 2.69 -1.98
C GLU A 8 8.96 3.07 -0.94
N GLU A 9 9.70 4.15 -1.18
CA GLU A 9 10.72 4.63 -0.26
C GLU A 9 10.14 4.96 1.10
N LYS A 10 9.02 5.66 1.12
CA LYS A 10 8.35 6.04 2.36
C LYS A 10 7.94 4.82 3.18
N ILE A 11 7.38 3.80 2.50
CA ILE A 11 6.98 2.57 3.18
C ILE A 11 8.18 1.81 3.70
N GLN A 12 9.25 1.73 2.92
CA GLN A 12 10.47 1.05 3.36
C GLN A 12 11.08 1.71 4.57
N GLN A 13 11.13 3.04 4.59
CA GLN A 13 11.69 3.77 5.72
C GLN A 13 10.82 3.67 6.97
N THR A 14 9.51 3.66 6.80
CA THR A 14 8.59 3.62 7.94
C THR A 14 8.48 2.22 8.55
N PHE A 15 8.40 1.20 7.72
CA PHE A 15 8.05 -0.14 8.17
C PHE A 15 9.19 -1.16 8.10
N SER A 16 10.26 -0.88 7.37
CA SER A 16 11.37 -1.82 7.16
C SER A 16 10.86 -3.21 6.80
N PRO A 17 10.11 -3.34 5.71
CA PRO A 17 9.38 -4.58 5.42
C PRO A 17 10.31 -5.74 5.05
N LEU A 18 9.87 -6.95 5.42
CA LEU A 18 10.49 -8.18 4.96
C LEU A 18 10.07 -8.50 3.53
N HIS A 19 8.87 -8.06 3.16
CA HIS A 19 8.34 -8.21 1.82
C HIS A 19 7.44 -7.02 1.50
N LEU A 20 7.59 -6.49 0.32
CA LEU A 20 6.78 -5.36 -0.15
C LEU A 20 6.49 -5.52 -1.63
N GLU A 21 5.22 -5.51 -1.99
CA GLU A 21 4.78 -5.43 -3.38
C GLU A 21 3.83 -4.25 -3.52
N ILE A 22 4.09 -3.42 -4.51
CA ILE A 22 3.21 -2.31 -4.86
C ILE A 22 2.78 -2.50 -6.29
N ILE A 23 1.49 -2.68 -6.49
CA ILE A 23 0.91 -2.94 -7.81
C ILE A 23 0.05 -1.76 -8.19
N ASP A 24 0.37 -1.15 -9.33
CA ASP A 24 -0.42 -0.05 -9.88
C ASP A 24 -1.61 -0.64 -10.64
N GLU A 25 -2.79 -0.49 -10.07
CA GLU A 25 -4.04 -0.99 -10.67
C GLU A 25 -4.82 0.11 -11.37
N SER A 26 -4.23 1.27 -11.55
CA SER A 26 -4.92 2.42 -12.15
C SER A 26 -5.46 2.10 -13.55
N SER A 27 -4.72 1.33 -14.33
CA SER A 27 -5.13 0.97 -15.68
C SER A 27 -6.37 0.06 -15.72
N LEU A 28 -6.61 -0.70 -14.65
CA LEU A 28 -7.78 -1.56 -14.55
C LEU A 28 -9.07 -0.76 -14.43
N HIS A 29 -8.95 0.51 -14.04
CA HIS A 29 -10.07 1.41 -13.84
C HIS A 29 -10.12 2.53 -14.87
N ALA A 30 -9.33 2.41 -15.95
CA ALA A 30 -9.31 3.41 -17.01
C ALA A 30 -10.71 3.53 -17.63
N GLY A 31 -11.18 4.77 -17.79
CA GLY A 31 -12.51 5.05 -18.30
C GLY A 31 -13.60 5.12 -17.24
N HIS A 32 -13.30 4.73 -16.00
CA HIS A 32 -14.24 4.86 -14.89
C HIS A 32 -14.13 6.24 -14.25
N SER A 33 -15.18 6.64 -13.55
CA SER A 33 -15.17 7.88 -12.79
C SER A 33 -14.03 7.88 -11.78
N GLY A 34 -13.23 8.94 -11.78
CA GLY A 34 -12.09 9.07 -10.91
C GLY A 34 -10.78 8.57 -11.47
N ALA A 35 -10.82 7.81 -12.57
CA ALA A 35 -9.61 7.34 -13.24
C ALA A 35 -9.11 8.42 -14.21
N ILE A 36 -7.82 8.73 -14.11
CA ILE A 36 -7.19 9.73 -14.95
C ILE A 36 -6.04 9.06 -15.70
N PRO A 37 -6.09 9.02 -17.05
CA PRO A 37 -5.03 8.36 -17.82
C PRO A 37 -3.65 8.92 -17.49
N GLY A 38 -2.70 8.03 -17.30
CA GLY A 38 -1.31 8.41 -17.02
C GLY A 38 -1.03 8.78 -15.57
N GLN A 39 -2.03 8.77 -14.69
CA GLN A 39 -1.85 9.06 -13.27
C GLN A 39 -2.11 7.83 -12.41
N ILE A 40 -1.44 7.76 -11.26
CA ILE A 40 -1.64 6.69 -10.30
C ILE A 40 -2.83 7.06 -9.43
N THR A 41 -3.92 6.32 -9.56
CA THR A 41 -5.15 6.56 -8.80
C THR A 41 -5.56 5.37 -7.94
N HIS A 42 -5.13 4.17 -8.29
CA HIS A 42 -5.48 2.94 -7.59
C HIS A 42 -4.24 2.09 -7.38
N LEU A 43 -3.94 1.76 -6.13
CA LEU A 43 -2.80 0.94 -5.78
C LEU A 43 -3.23 -0.26 -4.96
N LYS A 44 -2.53 -1.38 -5.15
CA LYS A 44 -2.61 -2.52 -4.26
C LYS A 44 -1.24 -2.70 -3.61
N ILE A 45 -1.21 -2.77 -2.30
CA ILE A 45 0.04 -2.92 -1.55
C ILE A 45 -0.02 -4.18 -0.71
N ILE A 46 0.99 -5.03 -0.86
CA ILE A 46 1.18 -6.22 -0.03
C ILE A 46 2.39 -5.93 0.84
N LEU A 47 2.20 -5.92 2.15
CA LEU A 47 3.22 -5.46 3.09
C LEU A 47 3.36 -6.46 4.22
N VAL A 48 4.57 -6.99 4.40
CA VAL A 48 4.91 -7.93 5.46
C VAL A 48 6.01 -7.31 6.31
N THR A 49 5.75 -7.09 7.58
CA THR A 49 6.73 -6.45 8.46
C THR A 49 6.51 -6.80 9.92
N ASN A 50 7.62 -6.85 10.66
CA ASN A 50 7.59 -6.99 12.12
C ASN A 50 6.93 -5.80 12.82
N TYR A 51 6.85 -4.67 12.14
CA TYR A 51 6.17 -3.48 12.67
C TYR A 51 4.73 -3.79 13.10
N PHE A 52 4.11 -4.77 12.46
CA PHE A 52 2.73 -5.15 12.72
C PHE A 52 2.54 -6.18 13.83
N SER A 53 3.61 -6.61 14.52
CA SER A 53 3.58 -7.79 15.40
C SER A 53 2.54 -7.71 16.53
N GLU A 54 2.25 -6.51 17.04
CA GLU A 54 1.26 -6.34 18.11
C GLU A 54 0.06 -5.52 17.68
N MET A 55 -0.18 -5.45 16.37
CA MET A 55 -1.26 -4.65 15.81
C MET A 55 -2.38 -5.50 15.27
N SER A 56 -3.64 -5.05 15.49
CA SER A 56 -4.80 -5.63 14.82
C SER A 56 -4.77 -5.24 13.34
N LYS A 57 -5.60 -5.90 12.53
CA LYS A 57 -5.71 -5.56 11.10
C LYS A 57 -6.10 -4.09 10.90
N ILE A 58 -7.01 -3.60 11.71
CA ILE A 58 -7.43 -2.19 11.64
C ILE A 58 -6.27 -1.26 11.92
N GLN A 59 -5.47 -1.57 12.94
CA GLN A 59 -4.31 -0.76 13.28
C GLN A 59 -3.26 -0.78 12.19
N GLN A 60 -3.02 -1.96 11.59
CA GLN A 60 -2.10 -2.12 10.47
C GLN A 60 -2.51 -1.25 9.30
N HIS A 61 -3.78 -1.31 8.92
CA HIS A 61 -4.30 -0.52 7.80
C HIS A 61 -4.22 0.97 8.08
N ARG A 62 -4.53 1.39 9.29
CA ARG A 62 -4.42 2.79 9.69
C ARG A 62 -2.99 3.30 9.62
N ALA A 63 -2.03 2.48 10.02
CA ALA A 63 -0.63 2.86 9.97
C ALA A 63 -0.19 3.13 8.52
N VAL A 64 -0.61 2.29 7.58
CA VAL A 64 -0.28 2.49 6.16
C VAL A 64 -1.00 3.72 5.61
N HIS A 65 -2.27 3.91 5.95
CA HIS A 65 -3.03 5.09 5.52
C HIS A 65 -2.39 6.38 6.01
N GLN A 66 -1.90 6.41 7.25
CA GLN A 66 -1.20 7.57 7.77
C GLN A 66 0.11 7.83 7.02
N CYS A 67 0.83 6.77 6.71
CA CYS A 67 2.06 6.87 5.94
C CYS A 67 1.82 7.50 4.57
N LEU A 68 0.69 7.18 3.94
CA LEU A 68 0.35 7.63 2.60
C LEU A 68 -0.71 8.72 2.59
N GLU A 69 -0.90 9.41 3.69
CA GLU A 69 -1.95 10.44 3.83
C GLU A 69 -1.86 11.51 2.75
N LYS A 70 -0.65 11.98 2.45
CA LYS A 70 -0.48 13.02 1.44
C LYS A 70 -0.85 12.54 0.04
N GLU A 71 -0.50 11.31 -0.27
CA GLU A 71 -0.84 10.71 -1.56
C GLU A 71 -2.35 10.55 -1.69
N LEU A 72 -3.02 10.14 -0.61
CA LEU A 72 -4.47 10.00 -0.61
C LEU A 72 -5.17 11.34 -0.80
N GLU A 73 -4.59 12.42 -0.29
CA GLU A 73 -5.13 13.77 -0.47
C GLU A 73 -4.88 14.32 -1.88
N ASN A 74 -3.83 13.84 -2.55
CA ASN A 74 -3.35 14.42 -3.79
C ASN A 74 -3.66 13.59 -5.03
N GLY A 75 -4.65 12.72 -4.98
CA GLY A 75 -5.12 12.05 -6.17
C GLY A 75 -5.18 10.53 -6.11
N LEU A 76 -4.66 9.92 -5.07
CA LEU A 76 -4.80 8.47 -4.89
C LEU A 76 -6.22 8.20 -4.38
N HIS A 77 -7.06 7.64 -5.24
CA HIS A 77 -8.48 7.42 -4.91
C HIS A 77 -8.74 6.16 -4.12
N ALA A 78 -7.99 5.11 -4.38
CA ALA A 78 -8.22 3.83 -3.74
C ALA A 78 -6.91 3.13 -3.40
N LEU A 79 -6.90 2.51 -2.24
CA LEU A 79 -5.73 1.81 -1.72
C LEU A 79 -6.20 0.46 -1.19
N ALA A 80 -5.87 -0.61 -1.91
CA ALA A 80 -6.15 -1.96 -1.47
C ALA A 80 -4.93 -2.44 -0.68
N LEU A 81 -5.15 -2.85 0.55
CA LEU A 81 -4.07 -3.26 1.44
C LEU A 81 -4.18 -4.72 1.81
N LYS A 82 -3.04 -5.41 1.72
CA LYS A 82 -2.89 -6.74 2.29
C LYS A 82 -1.69 -6.67 3.24
N THR A 83 -1.97 -6.73 4.52
CA THR A 83 -0.95 -6.59 5.55
C THR A 83 -0.80 -7.90 6.30
N PHE A 84 0.45 -8.28 6.56
CA PHE A 84 0.74 -9.54 7.24
C PHE A 84 1.86 -9.34 8.25
N LYS A 85 1.76 -10.10 9.34
CA LYS A 85 2.90 -10.31 10.21
C LYS A 85 3.79 -11.37 9.57
N PRO A 86 5.10 -11.39 9.87
CA PRO A 86 6.00 -12.37 9.25
C PRO A 86 5.55 -13.82 9.39
N GLU A 87 5.02 -14.18 10.55
CA GLU A 87 4.53 -15.52 10.80
C GLU A 87 3.34 -15.89 9.93
N GLN A 88 2.47 -14.92 9.65
CA GLN A 88 1.32 -15.13 8.77
C GLN A 88 1.75 -15.32 7.33
N TRP A 89 2.73 -14.57 6.89
CA TRP A 89 3.25 -14.66 5.53
C TRP A 89 3.91 -16.01 5.28
N SER A 90 4.69 -16.49 6.23
CA SER A 90 5.33 -17.81 6.13
C SER A 90 4.31 -18.93 5.96
N LYS A 91 3.17 -18.84 6.65
CA LYS A 91 2.11 -19.85 6.53
C LYS A 91 1.46 -19.84 5.16
N LEU A 92 1.30 -18.66 4.57
CA LEU A 92 0.71 -18.52 3.24
C LEU A 92 1.66 -19.01 2.15
N ASP A 93 2.94 -18.78 2.35
CA ASP A 93 3.97 -19.09 1.36
C ASP A 93 4.44 -20.54 1.45
N GLY A 94 4.22 -21.15 2.55
CA GLY A 94 4.63 -22.51 2.78
C GLY A 94 3.50 -23.48 2.70
#